data_7f2f8fbc34c24a8cc3518b1d85f44e3e
#
_entry.id   7f2f8fbc34c24a8cc3518b1d85f44e3e
#
_cell.length_a   1.000
_cell.length_b   1.000
_cell.length_c   1.000
_cell.angle_alpha   90.00
_cell.angle_beta   90.00
_cell.angle_gamma   90.00
#
_symmetry.space_group_name_H-M   'P 1'
#
loop_
_entity.id
_entity.type
_entity.pdbx_description
1 polymer ?
#
loop_
_entity_poly.entity_id
_entity_poly.type
_entity_poly.pdbx_seq_one_letter_code
_entity_poly.pdbx_strand_id
1 'polypeptide(L)'
;MLKIVEIFYSIQGEGSQVGIPCIFIRLHGCNLSCGFCDEMLHKGEYESLSYDEVLGKIKAYPSHHIVITGGEPSIYDLNGFIEFLQAHMYSVAVETNGYNFSNIVNANWVTYSPKDWNHIAKNGYDEVKFVVSKTSKVDKIIAFKSYKPIFIQPQNEKDKPNFENVAFCVEFVKAHPRFILSAQLHKFLG
;
A
#
# COMPACT_ATOMS: atom_id res chain seq x y z
N MET A 1 15.65 -15.15 -2.84
CA MET A 1 16.22 -13.91 -2.28
C MET A 1 15.31 -12.77 -2.67
N LEU A 2 14.91 -11.92 -1.72
CA LEU A 2 14.13 -10.72 -1.92
C LEU A 2 15.04 -9.49 -1.77
N LYS A 3 14.81 -8.48 -2.60
CA LYS A 3 15.52 -7.19 -2.49
C LYS A 3 14.74 -6.30 -1.53
N ILE A 4 15.24 -6.13 -0.31
CA ILE A 4 14.57 -5.43 0.78
C ILE A 4 15.29 -4.12 1.07
N VAL A 5 14.55 -3.03 1.05
CA VAL A 5 15.06 -1.69 1.40
C VAL A 5 15.09 -1.51 2.90
N GLU A 6 14.00 -1.87 3.59
CA GLU A 6 13.88 -1.76 5.04
C GLU A 6 12.82 -2.71 5.60
N ILE A 7 12.98 -3.05 6.87
CA ILE A 7 11.98 -3.74 7.70
C ILE A 7 11.83 -2.92 8.97
N PHE A 8 10.60 -2.48 9.28
CA PHE A 8 10.34 -1.66 10.47
C PHE A 8 8.98 -1.97 11.08
N TYR A 9 8.83 -1.63 12.35
CA TYR A 9 7.58 -1.79 13.09
C TYR A 9 6.92 -0.44 13.30
N SER A 10 5.65 -0.34 12.94
CA SER A 10 4.85 0.88 13.05
C SER A 10 3.36 0.56 13.11
N ILE A 11 2.53 1.56 12.87
CA ILE A 11 1.07 1.46 12.78
C ILE A 11 0.67 1.63 11.32
N GLN A 12 -0.22 0.75 10.82
CA GLN A 12 -0.83 0.98 9.50
C GLN A 12 -1.60 2.30 9.52
N GLY A 13 -1.19 3.22 8.63
CA GLY A 13 -1.75 4.57 8.58
C GLY A 13 -2.86 4.76 7.56
N GLU A 14 -3.24 3.71 6.78
CA GLU A 14 -4.06 3.85 5.59
C GLU A 14 -5.11 2.74 5.47
N GLY A 15 -6.18 3.02 4.69
CA GLY A 15 -7.19 2.04 4.33
C GLY A 15 -8.00 1.47 5.49
N SER A 16 -8.55 0.28 5.28
CA SER A 16 -9.39 -0.41 6.29
C SER A 16 -8.62 -0.88 7.51
N GLN A 17 -7.31 -1.03 7.40
CA GLN A 17 -6.44 -1.56 8.47
C GLN A 17 -5.77 -0.44 9.29
N VAL A 18 -6.21 0.81 9.13
CA VAL A 18 -5.67 1.95 9.88
C VAL A 18 -5.72 1.71 11.39
N GLY A 19 -4.62 2.04 12.08
CA GLY A 19 -4.47 1.87 13.52
C GLY A 19 -3.91 0.51 13.98
N ILE A 20 -3.76 -0.46 13.09
CA ILE A 20 -3.23 -1.78 13.43
C ILE A 20 -1.70 -1.72 13.53
N PRO A 21 -1.08 -2.13 14.66
CA PRO A 21 0.36 -2.28 14.76
C PRO A 21 0.84 -3.40 13.82
N CYS A 22 1.79 -3.10 12.93
CA CYS A 22 2.25 -4.06 11.92
C CYS A 22 3.74 -3.89 11.59
N ILE A 23 4.29 -4.92 11.01
CA ILE A 23 5.66 -4.97 10.50
C ILE A 23 5.61 -4.64 9.02
N PHE A 24 6.27 -3.57 8.62
CA PHE A 24 6.42 -3.20 7.22
C PHE A 24 7.66 -3.86 6.62
N ILE A 25 7.49 -4.48 5.45
CA ILE A 25 8.57 -4.98 4.62
C ILE A 25 8.53 -4.20 3.32
N ARG A 26 9.50 -3.31 3.13
CA ARG A 26 9.61 -2.48 1.93
C ARG A 26 10.53 -3.12 0.91
N LEU A 27 9.99 -3.46 -0.25
CA LEU A 27 10.72 -4.04 -1.36
C LEU A 27 11.32 -2.97 -2.28
N HIS A 28 12.46 -3.30 -2.88
CA HIS A 28 13.14 -2.46 -3.86
C HIS A 28 12.49 -2.60 -5.25
N GLY A 29 12.49 -1.51 -6.01
CA GLY A 29 12.07 -1.48 -7.42
C GLY A 29 10.57 -1.23 -7.62
N CYS A 30 10.26 -0.62 -8.74
CA CYS A 30 8.89 -0.32 -9.19
C CYS A 30 8.81 -0.35 -10.71
N ASN A 31 7.70 -0.80 -11.25
CA ASN A 31 7.40 -0.75 -12.69
C ASN A 31 7.00 0.65 -13.18
N LEU A 32 6.74 1.59 -12.25
CA LEU A 32 6.30 2.97 -12.54
C LEU A 32 7.31 4.01 -12.04
N SER A 33 7.20 5.22 -12.56
CA SER A 33 7.92 6.41 -12.08
C SER A 33 6.93 7.58 -11.91
N CYS A 34 6.09 7.48 -10.86
CA CYS A 34 5.08 8.49 -10.59
C CYS A 34 5.72 9.80 -10.12
N GLY A 35 5.33 10.94 -10.70
CA GLY A 35 5.85 12.25 -10.32
C GLY A 35 5.42 12.72 -8.92
N PHE A 36 4.42 12.05 -8.32
CA PHE A 36 3.92 12.31 -6.97
C PHE A 36 4.30 11.21 -5.97
N CYS A 37 5.27 10.34 -6.32
CA CYS A 37 5.71 9.28 -5.42
C CYS A 37 6.37 9.89 -4.18
N ASP A 38 5.81 9.62 -3.02
CA ASP A 38 6.34 10.06 -1.72
C ASP A 38 7.40 9.10 -1.16
N GLU A 39 7.52 7.90 -1.77
CA GLU A 39 8.47 6.89 -1.36
C GLU A 39 9.56 6.70 -2.42
N MET A 40 10.73 7.27 -2.20
CA MET A 40 11.86 7.21 -3.13
C MET A 40 12.93 6.19 -2.73
N LEU A 41 12.86 5.65 -1.52
CA LEU A 41 13.86 4.69 -1.00
C LEU A 41 13.92 3.41 -1.83
N HIS A 42 12.80 3.03 -2.46
CA HIS A 42 12.74 1.85 -3.34
C HIS A 42 13.66 1.91 -4.57
N LYS A 43 14.27 3.07 -4.85
CA LYS A 43 15.27 3.28 -5.92
C LYS A 43 16.72 3.28 -5.40
N GLY A 44 16.89 3.24 -4.09
CA GLY A 44 18.18 3.32 -3.41
C GLY A 44 18.82 1.96 -3.16
N GLU A 45 19.56 1.87 -2.07
CA GLU A 45 20.22 0.66 -1.63
C GLU A 45 19.20 -0.38 -1.13
N TYR A 46 19.58 -1.65 -1.19
CA TYR A 46 18.80 -2.77 -0.69
C TYR A 46 19.70 -3.90 -0.17
N GLU A 47 19.17 -4.71 0.72
CA GLU A 47 19.74 -5.99 1.11
C GLU A 47 19.06 -7.11 0.32
N SER A 48 19.84 -8.10 -0.13
CA SER A 48 19.29 -9.34 -0.71
C SER A 48 19.16 -10.39 0.39
N LEU A 49 17.94 -10.63 0.87
CA LEU A 49 17.64 -11.52 1.98
C LEU A 49 16.89 -12.77 1.53
N SER A 50 17.23 -13.91 2.13
CA SER A 50 16.44 -15.14 2.10
C SER A 50 15.20 -14.99 2.98
N TYR A 51 14.24 -15.92 2.84
CA TYR A 51 13.03 -15.93 3.67
C TYR A 51 13.35 -16.12 5.16
N ASP A 52 14.34 -16.98 5.47
CA ASP A 52 14.78 -17.23 6.86
C ASP A 52 15.46 -15.99 7.49
N GLU A 53 16.25 -15.24 6.72
CA GLU A 53 16.86 -14.01 7.19
C GLU A 53 15.80 -12.93 7.47
N VAL A 54 14.78 -12.81 6.60
CA VAL A 54 13.64 -11.92 6.85
C VAL A 54 12.89 -12.36 8.12
N LEU A 55 12.60 -13.65 8.25
CA LEU A 55 11.94 -14.21 9.43
C LEU A 55 12.75 -13.91 10.71
N GLY A 56 14.07 -14.05 10.66
CA GLY A 56 14.96 -13.71 11.77
C GLY A 56 14.81 -12.25 12.21
N LYS A 57 14.75 -11.32 11.23
CA LYS A 57 14.60 -9.87 11.52
C LYS A 57 13.21 -9.54 12.10
N ILE A 58 12.12 -10.09 11.55
CA ILE A 58 10.75 -9.75 11.98
C ILE A 58 10.37 -10.34 13.34
N LYS A 59 10.98 -11.44 13.76
CA LYS A 59 10.75 -12.04 15.10
C LYS A 59 11.08 -11.11 16.27
N ALA A 60 11.85 -10.05 16.04
CA ALA A 60 12.15 -9.04 17.05
C ALA A 60 10.94 -8.16 17.41
N TYR A 61 9.88 -8.16 16.58
CA TYR A 61 8.71 -7.31 16.76
C TYR A 61 7.53 -8.08 17.35
N PRO A 62 6.67 -7.44 18.15
CA PRO A 62 5.57 -8.11 18.85
C PRO A 62 4.32 -8.37 17.96
N SER A 63 4.29 -7.89 16.73
CA SER A 63 3.15 -8.06 15.84
C SER A 63 3.27 -9.32 15.00
N HIS A 64 2.12 -9.96 14.71
CA HIS A 64 1.97 -11.01 13.70
C HIS A 64 1.30 -10.50 12.41
N HIS A 65 1.15 -9.18 12.26
CA HIS A 65 0.60 -8.56 11.07
C HIS A 65 1.72 -7.93 10.24
N ILE A 66 1.83 -8.33 8.98
CA ILE A 66 2.86 -7.87 8.04
C ILE A 66 2.18 -7.09 6.92
N VAL A 67 2.77 -5.96 6.54
CA VAL A 67 2.41 -5.21 5.34
C VAL A 67 3.60 -5.21 4.40
N ILE A 68 3.48 -5.89 3.27
CA ILE A 68 4.47 -5.85 2.20
C ILE A 68 4.14 -4.66 1.30
N THR A 69 5.08 -3.76 1.18
CA THR A 69 4.99 -2.51 0.42
C THR A 69 6.30 -2.24 -0.32
N GLY A 70 6.53 -1.02 -0.74
CA GLY A 70 7.82 -0.61 -1.32
C GLY A 70 7.65 0.23 -2.55
N GLY A 71 8.41 -0.06 -3.62
CA GLY A 71 8.11 0.44 -4.95
C GLY A 71 6.81 -0.21 -5.46
N GLU A 72 6.94 -1.39 -6.06
CA GLU A 72 5.79 -2.21 -6.42
C GLU A 72 6.06 -3.68 -6.05
N PRO A 73 5.40 -4.23 -5.02
CA PRO A 73 5.62 -5.59 -4.59
C PRO A 73 5.34 -6.65 -5.66
N SER A 74 4.31 -6.46 -6.46
CA SER A 74 3.87 -7.46 -7.44
C SER A 74 4.76 -7.59 -8.69
N ILE A 75 5.88 -6.86 -8.76
CA ILE A 75 6.94 -7.16 -9.75
C ILE A 75 7.68 -8.46 -9.39
N TYR A 76 7.61 -8.90 -8.13
CA TYR A 76 8.13 -10.17 -7.64
C TYR A 76 7.00 -11.19 -7.51
N ASP A 77 7.27 -12.46 -7.82
CA ASP A 77 6.40 -13.54 -7.37
C ASP A 77 6.60 -13.75 -5.86
N LEU A 78 5.63 -13.27 -5.09
CA LEU A 78 5.66 -13.31 -3.63
C LEU A 78 4.88 -14.48 -3.04
N ASN A 79 4.20 -15.30 -3.85
CA ASN A 79 3.31 -16.34 -3.34
C ASN A 79 4.01 -17.29 -2.38
N GLY A 80 5.19 -17.79 -2.75
CA GLY A 80 5.97 -18.67 -1.88
C GLY A 80 6.48 -17.98 -0.59
N PHE A 81 6.79 -16.69 -0.66
CA PHE A 81 7.17 -15.91 0.52
C PHE A 81 5.98 -15.66 1.46
N ILE A 82 4.82 -15.35 0.90
CA ILE A 82 3.59 -15.16 1.66
C ILE A 82 3.20 -16.46 2.37
N GLU A 83 3.21 -17.60 1.66
CA GLU A 83 2.94 -18.92 2.26
C GLU A 83 3.94 -19.25 3.37
N PHE A 84 5.22 -18.95 3.17
CA PHE A 84 6.26 -19.14 4.18
C PHE A 84 5.96 -18.33 5.45
N LEU A 85 5.58 -17.06 5.33
CA LEU A 85 5.20 -16.21 6.47
C LEU A 85 3.93 -16.71 7.18
N GLN A 86 2.94 -17.12 6.40
CA GLN A 86 1.68 -17.68 6.94
C GLN A 86 1.93 -18.99 7.70
N ALA A 87 2.83 -19.85 7.22
CA ALA A 87 3.24 -21.06 7.95
C ALA A 87 3.91 -20.74 9.30
N HIS A 88 4.45 -19.54 9.46
CA HIS A 88 4.99 -19.00 10.71
C HIS A 88 4.00 -18.12 11.48
N MET A 89 2.69 -18.26 11.21
CA MET A 89 1.58 -17.61 11.90
C MET A 89 1.50 -16.09 11.71
N TYR A 90 2.07 -15.55 10.62
CA TYR A 90 1.89 -14.16 10.24
C TYR A 90 0.71 -14.00 9.28
N SER A 91 -0.07 -12.94 9.47
CA SER A 91 -1.03 -12.44 8.49
C SER A 91 -0.34 -11.44 7.57
N VAL A 92 -0.52 -11.57 6.26
CA VAL A 92 0.21 -10.78 5.27
C VAL A 92 -0.76 -9.94 4.43
N ALA A 93 -0.61 -8.62 4.52
CA ALA A 93 -1.24 -7.65 3.63
C ALA A 93 -0.23 -7.18 2.56
N VAL A 94 -0.72 -6.85 1.38
CA VAL A 94 0.10 -6.30 0.28
C VAL A 94 -0.51 -5.00 -0.23
N GLU A 95 0.32 -3.95 -0.33
CA GLU A 95 -0.03 -2.70 -1.00
C GLU A 95 0.54 -2.69 -2.41
N THR A 96 -0.30 -2.58 -3.44
CA THR A 96 0.11 -2.71 -4.83
C THR A 96 -0.54 -1.68 -5.75
N ASN A 97 0.17 -1.29 -6.81
CA ASN A 97 -0.42 -0.54 -7.92
C ASN A 97 -1.19 -1.43 -8.92
N GLY A 98 -1.14 -2.77 -8.71
CA GLY A 98 -1.86 -3.75 -9.51
C GLY A 98 -1.08 -4.23 -10.75
N TYR A 99 0.25 -4.14 -10.75
CA TYR A 99 1.06 -4.58 -11.88
C TYR A 99 0.83 -6.05 -12.25
N ASN A 100 0.85 -6.95 -11.26
CA ASN A 100 0.56 -8.38 -11.49
C ASN A 100 -0.05 -9.04 -10.25
N PHE A 101 -1.36 -9.16 -10.19
CA PHE A 101 -2.06 -9.79 -9.08
C PHE A 101 -1.75 -11.29 -8.93
N SER A 102 -1.33 -12.00 -10.01
CA SER A 102 -0.99 -13.42 -9.90
C SER A 102 0.23 -13.69 -9.01
N ASN A 103 1.06 -12.68 -8.80
CA ASN A 103 2.25 -12.75 -7.96
C ASN A 103 1.98 -12.60 -6.45
N ILE A 104 0.72 -12.28 -6.08
CA ILE A 104 0.33 -11.97 -4.70
C ILE A 104 -1.02 -12.61 -4.30
N VAL A 105 -1.47 -13.66 -5.01
CA VAL A 105 -2.80 -14.27 -4.79
C VAL A 105 -2.97 -14.87 -3.40
N ASN A 106 -1.87 -15.24 -2.73
CA ASN A 106 -1.89 -15.86 -1.41
C ASN A 106 -1.92 -14.84 -0.26
N ALA A 107 -1.93 -13.52 -0.56
CA ALA A 107 -2.06 -12.49 0.46
C ALA A 107 -3.40 -12.57 1.20
N ASN A 108 -3.38 -12.33 2.52
CA ASN A 108 -4.60 -12.28 3.34
C ASN A 108 -5.41 -11.01 3.08
N TRP A 109 -4.75 -9.94 2.63
CA TRP A 109 -5.37 -8.67 2.29
C TRP A 109 -4.60 -7.97 1.18
N VAL A 110 -5.30 -7.42 0.20
CA VAL A 110 -4.68 -6.68 -0.91
C VAL A 110 -5.32 -5.29 -1.01
N THR A 111 -4.50 -4.27 -0.79
CA THR A 111 -4.86 -2.86 -1.04
C THR A 111 -4.39 -2.48 -2.43
N TYR A 112 -5.34 -2.23 -3.32
CA TYR A 112 -5.08 -1.83 -4.70
C TYR A 112 -5.05 -0.31 -4.82
N SER A 113 -3.93 0.26 -5.23
CA SER A 113 -3.77 1.70 -5.46
C SER A 113 -3.47 2.00 -6.93
N PRO A 114 -4.48 1.99 -7.82
CA PRO A 114 -4.28 2.16 -9.26
C PRO A 114 -3.61 3.49 -9.60
N LYS A 115 -2.68 3.45 -10.57
CA LYS A 115 -1.96 4.61 -11.08
C LYS A 115 -2.20 4.83 -12.58
N ASP A 116 -2.63 3.77 -13.28
CA ASP A 116 -2.89 3.81 -14.72
C ASP A 116 -4.35 3.48 -15.02
N TRP A 117 -5.08 4.46 -15.57
CA TRP A 117 -6.48 4.31 -15.94
C TRP A 117 -6.73 3.46 -17.18
N ASN A 118 -5.69 3.11 -17.93
CA ASN A 118 -5.83 2.22 -19.10
C ASN A 118 -5.81 0.74 -18.68
N HIS A 119 -5.31 0.45 -17.47
CA HIS A 119 -5.14 -0.91 -16.95
C HIS A 119 -5.75 -1.05 -15.55
N ILE A 120 -7.04 -0.72 -15.42
CA ILE A 120 -7.76 -0.84 -14.15
C ILE A 120 -8.22 -2.28 -13.94
N ALA A 121 -7.76 -2.88 -12.84
CA ALA A 121 -8.20 -4.21 -12.42
C ALA A 121 -9.65 -4.18 -11.90
N LYS A 122 -10.39 -5.27 -12.15
CA LYS A 122 -11.77 -5.44 -11.68
C LYS A 122 -11.88 -6.31 -10.42
N ASN A 123 -10.86 -7.10 -10.13
CA ASN A 123 -10.79 -8.03 -9.01
C ASN A 123 -9.33 -8.26 -8.58
N GLY A 124 -9.11 -9.14 -7.62
CA GLY A 124 -7.77 -9.46 -7.08
C GLY A 124 -7.37 -8.59 -5.90
N TYR A 125 -8.30 -7.79 -5.35
CA TYR A 125 -8.06 -6.89 -4.22
C TYR A 125 -9.23 -6.92 -3.23
N ASP A 126 -8.97 -6.46 -2.01
CA ASP A 126 -9.95 -6.34 -0.93
C ASP A 126 -10.41 -4.90 -0.71
N GLU A 127 -9.60 -3.93 -1.08
CA GLU A 127 -9.96 -2.52 -1.11
C GLU A 127 -9.24 -1.77 -2.23
N VAL A 128 -9.77 -0.61 -2.61
CA VAL A 128 -9.16 0.31 -3.59
C VAL A 128 -8.85 1.64 -2.92
N LYS A 129 -7.67 2.18 -3.21
CA LYS A 129 -7.21 3.45 -2.65
C LYS A 129 -6.74 4.39 -3.76
N PHE A 130 -7.49 5.43 -4.05
CA PHE A 130 -7.11 6.48 -5.00
C PHE A 130 -6.38 7.61 -4.30
N VAL A 131 -5.14 7.88 -4.73
CA VAL A 131 -4.40 9.07 -4.28
C VAL A 131 -4.84 10.28 -5.11
N VAL A 132 -5.31 11.33 -4.45
CA VAL A 132 -6.02 12.45 -5.08
C VAL A 132 -5.45 13.78 -4.60
N SER A 133 -5.27 14.73 -5.51
CA SER A 133 -4.97 16.13 -5.22
C SER A 133 -6.12 17.03 -5.65
N LYS A 134 -6.12 18.29 -5.22
CA LYS A 134 -7.09 19.30 -5.65
C LYS A 134 -7.13 19.54 -7.17
N THR A 135 -6.09 19.13 -7.90
CA THR A 135 -5.98 19.23 -9.37
C THR A 135 -6.31 17.95 -10.09
N SER A 136 -6.62 16.87 -9.37
CA SER A 136 -6.95 15.57 -9.97
C SER A 136 -8.27 15.60 -10.72
N LYS A 137 -8.32 14.95 -11.89
CA LYS A 137 -9.57 14.72 -12.62
C LYS A 137 -10.30 13.55 -11.99
N VAL A 138 -11.36 13.82 -11.24
CA VAL A 138 -12.08 12.83 -10.42
C VAL A 138 -13.19 12.08 -11.14
N ASP A 139 -13.55 12.47 -12.37
CA ASP A 139 -14.68 11.87 -13.12
C ASP A 139 -14.54 10.36 -13.26
N LYS A 140 -13.32 9.88 -13.56
CA LYS A 140 -13.05 8.44 -13.68
C LYS A 140 -13.18 7.73 -12.32
N ILE A 141 -12.81 8.39 -11.23
CA ILE A 141 -12.98 7.87 -9.85
C ILE A 141 -14.47 7.78 -9.54
N ILE A 142 -15.24 8.83 -9.84
CA ILE A 142 -16.70 8.84 -9.67
C ILE A 142 -17.38 7.77 -10.52
N ALA A 143 -16.89 7.49 -11.72
CA ALA A 143 -17.42 6.44 -12.59
C ALA A 143 -16.98 5.02 -12.21
N PHE A 144 -15.91 4.87 -11.43
CA PHE A 144 -15.37 3.56 -11.04
C PHE A 144 -16.38 2.77 -10.19
N LYS A 145 -16.57 1.49 -10.49
CA LYS A 145 -17.49 0.58 -9.78
C LYS A 145 -16.70 -0.52 -9.08
N SER A 146 -16.94 -0.69 -7.80
CA SER A 146 -16.42 -1.80 -6.99
C SER A 146 -17.43 -2.16 -5.90
N TYR A 147 -17.51 -3.45 -5.56
CA TYR A 147 -18.22 -3.93 -4.35
C TYR A 147 -17.34 -3.89 -3.11
N LYS A 148 -16.03 -3.65 -3.29
CA LYS A 148 -15.04 -3.48 -2.21
C LYS A 148 -14.99 -2.02 -1.79
N PRO A 149 -14.54 -1.72 -0.57
CA PRO A 149 -14.36 -0.35 -0.10
C PRO A 149 -13.48 0.47 -1.05
N ILE A 150 -13.85 1.73 -1.27
CA ILE A 150 -13.10 2.66 -2.11
C ILE A 150 -12.66 3.84 -1.26
N PHE A 151 -11.36 3.96 -1.08
CA PHE A 151 -10.75 5.02 -0.31
C PHE A 151 -10.27 6.17 -1.21
N ILE A 152 -10.46 7.38 -0.71
CA ILE A 152 -9.91 8.61 -1.27
C ILE A 152 -8.84 9.09 -0.30
N GLN A 153 -7.60 9.15 -0.78
CA GLN A 153 -6.45 9.53 0.02
C GLN A 153 -5.83 10.82 -0.53
N PRO A 154 -5.63 11.85 0.30
CA PRO A 154 -4.96 13.06 -0.15
C PRO A 154 -3.53 12.73 -0.58
N GLN A 155 -3.12 13.25 -1.74
CA GLN A 155 -1.72 13.29 -2.11
C GLN A 155 -1.00 14.23 -1.14
N ASN A 156 -0.09 13.66 -0.36
CA ASN A 156 0.69 14.39 0.63
C ASN A 156 2.11 14.66 0.13
N GLU A 157 2.83 15.50 0.87
CA GLU A 157 4.26 15.66 0.74
C GLU A 157 4.98 14.47 1.40
N LYS A 158 6.31 14.38 1.22
CA LYS A 158 7.07 13.24 1.75
C LYS A 158 6.83 13.02 3.25
N ASP A 159 7.01 14.04 4.05
CA ASP A 159 7.07 13.91 5.52
C ASP A 159 5.90 14.62 6.25
N LYS A 160 4.97 15.23 5.53
CA LYS A 160 3.87 15.98 6.13
C LYS A 160 2.61 15.97 5.27
N PRO A 161 1.42 16.19 5.87
CA PRO A 161 0.18 16.29 5.12
C PRO A 161 0.15 17.57 4.27
N ASN A 162 -0.44 17.46 3.09
CA ASN A 162 -0.84 18.60 2.29
C ASN A 162 -2.28 18.97 2.64
N PHE A 163 -2.47 19.99 3.48
CA PHE A 163 -3.79 20.36 4.01
C PHE A 163 -4.80 20.83 2.94
N GLU A 164 -4.35 21.36 1.80
CA GLU A 164 -5.25 21.71 0.71
C GLU A 164 -5.83 20.46 0.05
N ASN A 165 -5.00 19.43 -0.17
CA ASN A 165 -5.45 18.14 -0.67
C ASN A 165 -6.32 17.40 0.36
N VAL A 166 -6.00 17.51 1.66
CA VAL A 166 -6.82 16.96 2.75
C VAL A 166 -8.21 17.58 2.71
N ALA A 167 -8.31 18.93 2.69
CA ALA A 167 -9.57 19.63 2.62
C ALA A 167 -10.39 19.25 1.37
N PHE A 168 -9.73 19.16 0.21
CA PHE A 168 -10.37 18.70 -1.02
C PHE A 168 -10.95 17.28 -0.87
N CYS A 169 -10.17 16.32 -0.33
CA CYS A 169 -10.64 14.94 -0.15
C CYS A 169 -11.78 14.84 0.86
N VAL A 170 -11.76 15.64 1.93
CA VAL A 170 -12.87 15.72 2.90
C VAL A 170 -14.17 16.17 2.22
N GLU A 171 -14.15 17.27 1.48
CA GLU A 171 -15.34 17.75 0.77
C GLU A 171 -15.78 16.77 -0.34
N PHE A 172 -14.83 16.13 -1.02
CA PHE A 172 -15.14 15.11 -2.02
C PHE A 172 -15.91 13.92 -1.42
N VAL A 173 -15.45 13.35 -0.30
CA VAL A 173 -16.14 12.18 0.30
C VAL A 173 -17.48 12.58 0.91
N LYS A 174 -17.63 13.81 1.46
CA LYS A 174 -18.92 14.35 1.92
C LYS A 174 -19.93 14.48 0.78
N ALA A 175 -19.47 14.91 -0.38
CA ALA A 175 -20.31 15.01 -1.58
C ALA A 175 -20.63 13.64 -2.21
N HIS A 176 -19.82 12.62 -1.95
CA HIS A 176 -19.93 11.28 -2.53
C HIS A 176 -19.85 10.19 -1.46
N PRO A 177 -20.91 9.90 -0.67
CA PRO A 177 -20.90 9.05 0.53
C PRO A 177 -20.49 7.59 0.34
N ARG A 178 -20.35 7.13 -0.90
CA ARG A 178 -19.85 5.77 -1.18
C ARG A 178 -18.34 5.65 -1.06
N PHE A 179 -17.62 6.76 -0.99
CA PHE A 179 -16.19 6.79 -0.79
C PHE A 179 -15.86 7.01 0.69
N ILE A 180 -14.71 6.50 1.10
CA ILE A 180 -14.21 6.58 2.46
C ILE A 180 -12.94 7.42 2.45
N LEU A 181 -12.81 8.36 3.37
CA LEU A 181 -11.57 9.11 3.52
C LEU A 181 -10.48 8.20 4.10
N SER A 182 -9.32 8.15 3.46
CA SER A 182 -8.09 7.58 4.01
C SER A 182 -7.08 8.71 4.22
N ALA A 183 -6.46 8.74 5.39
CA ALA A 183 -5.31 9.61 5.63
C ALA A 183 -4.04 8.76 5.77
N GLN A 184 -2.89 9.35 5.52
CA GLN A 184 -1.60 8.76 5.90
C GLN A 184 -1.33 9.16 7.36
N LEU A 185 -1.88 8.39 8.31
CA LEU A 185 -1.90 8.73 9.73
C LEU A 185 -0.50 9.07 10.28
N HIS A 186 0.52 8.35 9.83
CA HIS A 186 1.91 8.59 10.21
C HIS A 186 2.40 10.01 9.88
N LYS A 187 1.86 10.66 8.85
CA LYS A 187 2.22 12.05 8.49
C LYS A 187 1.57 13.11 9.39
N PHE A 188 0.59 12.70 10.22
CA PHE A 188 -0.08 13.58 11.19
C PHE A 188 0.45 13.39 12.60
N LEU A 189 1.01 12.22 12.90
CA LEU A 189 1.49 11.89 14.24
C LEU A 189 2.99 12.20 14.44
N GLY A 190 3.76 12.38 13.39
CA GLY A 190 5.18 12.66 13.41
C GLY A 190 6.04 11.42 13.32
#